data_4359508e4ed190a2de300f57eba5a8ec
#
_entry.id   4359508e4ed190a2de300f57eba5a8ec
#
_cell.length_a   1.000
_cell.length_b   1.000
_cell.length_c   1.000
_cell.angle_alpha   90.00
_cell.angle_beta   90.00
_cell.angle_gamma   90.00
#
_symmetry.space_group_name_H-M   'P 1'
#
loop_
_entity.id
_entity.type
_entity.pdbx_description
1 polymer ?
#
loop_
_entity_poly.entity_id
_entity_poly.type
_entity_poly.pdbx_seq_one_letter_code
_entity_poly.pdbx_strand_id
1 'polypeptide(L)'
;MQSDVTPRDEKLHVGIIMDGNGRWATRRGLSRVRGHEAGVEAIRRIVEAAPKQGIGTLTLYAFSTDNWRRPKAEVAALMTLLRFYLANEVQSLVRNGVRLNVIGRRDRLPEGIATAITRAEEATARGSTLHLRIAVDYSARDAILNAAAKAAALTSLTREAFSQLVTGEAGLRDVDLIIRTSGEKRLSDFLLWEGAYAELHFTERMWPEFDASDLAAALASFHGRERRFGGLQAIMPEEVPSLSRV
;
A
#
# COMPACT_ATOMS: atom_id res chain seq x y z
N MET A 1 17.91 9.54 -31.59
CA MET A 1 17.02 8.38 -31.49
C MET A 1 16.08 8.67 -30.32
N GLN A 2 14.91 9.22 -30.63
CA GLN A 2 13.82 9.38 -29.64
C GLN A 2 13.26 7.98 -29.37
N SER A 3 13.43 7.50 -28.15
CA SER A 3 12.72 6.32 -27.69
C SER A 3 11.26 6.73 -27.49
N ASP A 4 10.40 6.31 -28.42
CA ASP A 4 8.96 6.27 -28.24
C ASP A 4 8.66 5.43 -27.00
N VAL A 5 8.42 6.09 -25.88
CA VAL A 5 7.88 5.45 -24.69
C VAL A 5 6.37 5.35 -24.92
N THR A 6 5.95 4.27 -25.56
CA THR A 6 4.55 3.84 -25.56
C THR A 6 4.06 3.80 -24.10
N PRO A 7 2.87 4.34 -23.77
CA PRO A 7 2.31 4.21 -22.42
C PRO A 7 2.17 2.72 -22.11
N ARG A 8 2.95 2.24 -21.15
CA ARG A 8 2.84 0.86 -20.71
C ARG A 8 1.47 0.65 -20.06
N ASP A 9 0.78 -0.37 -20.53
CA ASP A 9 -0.40 -1.00 -19.93
C ASP A 9 -0.05 -1.68 -18.57
N GLU A 10 0.86 -1.07 -17.82
CA GLU A 10 1.38 -1.62 -16.57
C GLU A 10 0.49 -1.17 -15.41
N LYS A 11 -0.17 -2.15 -14.80
CA LYS A 11 -1.00 -1.93 -13.63
C LYS A 11 -0.20 -1.30 -12.47
N LEU A 12 -0.80 -0.34 -11.77
CA LEU A 12 -0.17 0.40 -10.67
C LEU A 12 0.03 -0.44 -9.41
N HIS A 13 1.05 -0.07 -8.62
CA HIS A 13 1.21 -0.48 -7.23
C HIS A 13 0.81 0.69 -6.33
N VAL A 14 -0.27 0.51 -5.55
CA VAL A 14 -0.78 1.53 -4.63
C VAL A 14 -0.63 1.05 -3.18
N GLY A 15 -0.01 1.88 -2.34
CA GLY A 15 0.04 1.69 -0.90
C GLY A 15 -1.01 2.54 -0.19
N ILE A 16 -1.73 2.00 0.81
CA ILE A 16 -2.71 2.78 1.59
C ILE A 16 -2.45 2.65 3.08
N ILE A 17 -2.26 3.80 3.75
CA ILE A 17 -2.24 3.91 5.21
C ILE A 17 -3.66 4.19 5.68
N MET A 18 -4.30 3.17 6.25
CA MET A 18 -5.71 3.13 6.66
C MET A 18 -5.93 3.82 8.03
N ASP A 19 -5.79 5.15 8.06
CA ASP A 19 -5.90 5.93 9.30
C ASP A 19 -7.32 6.47 9.52
N GLY A 20 -7.64 6.76 10.80
CA GLY A 20 -8.88 7.41 11.21
C GLY A 20 -9.96 6.51 11.78
N ASN A 21 -9.80 5.17 11.81
CA ASN A 21 -10.81 4.23 12.32
C ASN A 21 -11.32 4.62 13.73
N GLY A 22 -10.39 4.82 14.67
CA GLY A 22 -10.74 5.19 16.04
C GLY A 22 -11.41 6.56 16.13
N ARG A 23 -10.89 7.57 15.42
CA ARG A 23 -11.45 8.95 15.37
C ARG A 23 -12.86 8.95 14.77
N TRP A 24 -13.07 8.18 13.72
CA TRP A 24 -14.37 7.99 13.09
C TRP A 24 -15.41 7.45 14.07
N ALA A 25 -15.08 6.43 14.85
CA ALA A 25 -15.96 5.83 15.86
C ALA A 25 -16.25 6.81 17.00
N THR A 26 -15.21 7.43 17.59
CA THR A 26 -15.39 8.34 18.73
C THR A 26 -16.20 9.59 18.38
N ARG A 27 -16.08 10.14 17.16
CA ARG A 27 -16.94 11.23 16.67
C ARG A 27 -18.43 10.85 16.58
N ARG A 28 -18.74 9.54 16.56
CA ARG A 28 -20.11 8.98 16.50
C ARG A 28 -20.57 8.39 17.83
N GLY A 29 -19.83 8.63 18.93
CA GLY A 29 -20.13 8.05 20.25
C GLY A 29 -19.92 6.52 20.32
N LEU A 30 -19.21 5.93 19.33
CA LEU A 30 -18.94 4.51 19.25
C LEU A 30 -17.58 4.16 19.86
N SER A 31 -17.42 2.89 20.27
CA SER A 31 -16.11 2.37 20.69
C SER A 31 -15.12 2.33 19.51
N ARG A 32 -13.82 2.49 19.79
CA ARG A 32 -12.76 2.43 18.76
C ARG A 32 -12.80 1.12 17.96
N VAL A 33 -13.18 0.00 18.60
CA VAL A 33 -13.33 -1.31 17.95
C VAL A 33 -14.36 -1.27 16.83
N ARG A 34 -15.50 -0.59 17.02
CA ARG A 34 -16.52 -0.42 15.96
C ARG A 34 -15.98 0.34 14.75
N GLY A 35 -15.02 1.24 14.96
CA GLY A 35 -14.34 1.92 13.85
C GLY A 35 -13.44 0.97 13.05
N HIS A 36 -12.76 0.06 13.72
CA HIS A 36 -11.95 -0.97 13.03
C HIS A 36 -12.82 -1.97 12.26
N GLU A 37 -13.97 -2.36 12.82
CA GLU A 37 -14.96 -3.20 12.10
C GLU A 37 -15.45 -2.50 10.83
N ALA A 38 -15.84 -1.23 10.91
CA ALA A 38 -16.21 -0.43 9.75
C ALA A 38 -15.05 -0.28 8.75
N GLY A 39 -13.81 -0.24 9.24
CA GLY A 39 -12.60 -0.23 8.41
C GLY A 39 -12.40 -1.51 7.60
N VAL A 40 -12.82 -2.67 8.10
CA VAL A 40 -12.80 -3.94 7.35
C VAL A 40 -13.76 -3.89 6.16
N GLU A 41 -14.95 -3.29 6.31
CA GLU A 41 -15.87 -3.10 5.19
C GLU A 41 -15.29 -2.15 4.13
N ALA A 42 -14.52 -1.14 4.53
CA ALA A 42 -13.81 -0.29 3.58
C ALA A 42 -12.75 -1.07 2.80
N ILE A 43 -12.03 -2.02 3.44
CA ILE A 43 -11.08 -2.91 2.73
C ILE A 43 -11.79 -3.65 1.59
N ARG A 44 -12.95 -4.26 1.84
CA ARG A 44 -13.71 -4.99 0.80
C ARG A 44 -14.00 -4.11 -0.41
N ARG A 45 -14.58 -2.92 -0.16
CA ARG A 45 -14.92 -1.96 -1.23
C ARG A 45 -13.71 -1.56 -2.07
N ILE A 46 -12.57 -1.32 -1.43
CA ILE A 46 -11.35 -0.91 -2.13
C ILE A 46 -10.70 -2.07 -2.88
N VAL A 47 -10.66 -3.27 -2.30
CA VAL A 47 -10.14 -4.49 -2.98
C VAL A 47 -10.95 -4.80 -4.24
N GLU A 48 -12.27 -4.64 -4.19
CA GLU A 48 -13.16 -4.84 -5.37
C GLU A 48 -13.02 -3.74 -6.43
N ALA A 49 -12.74 -2.50 -6.01
CA ALA A 49 -12.58 -1.37 -6.92
C ALA A 49 -11.18 -1.30 -7.57
N ALA A 50 -10.13 -1.69 -6.85
CA ALA A 50 -8.75 -1.51 -7.25
C ALA A 50 -8.41 -2.07 -8.65
N PRO A 51 -8.74 -3.33 -9.02
CA PRO A 51 -8.40 -3.85 -10.34
C PRO A 51 -9.16 -3.15 -11.48
N LYS A 52 -10.38 -2.65 -11.20
CA LYS A 52 -11.20 -1.90 -12.16
C LYS A 52 -10.63 -0.51 -12.45
N GLN A 53 -9.76 -0.02 -11.58
CA GLN A 53 -9.10 1.28 -11.66
C GLN A 53 -7.61 1.18 -12.05
N GLY A 54 -7.19 0.05 -12.65
CA GLY A 54 -5.83 -0.13 -13.15
C GLY A 54 -4.79 -0.49 -12.08
N ILE A 55 -5.20 -0.85 -10.86
CA ILE A 55 -4.30 -1.26 -9.79
C ILE A 55 -4.04 -2.77 -9.90
N GLY A 56 -2.77 -3.16 -10.03
CA GLY A 56 -2.34 -4.56 -10.04
C GLY A 56 -1.84 -5.04 -8.70
N THR A 57 -1.23 -4.14 -7.91
CA THR A 57 -0.78 -4.42 -6.55
C THR A 57 -1.34 -3.39 -5.60
N LEU A 58 -1.96 -3.86 -4.51
CA LEU A 58 -2.52 -3.02 -3.45
C LEU A 58 -1.90 -3.44 -2.12
N THR A 59 -1.13 -2.55 -1.49
CA THR A 59 -0.54 -2.79 -0.17
C THR A 59 -1.27 -1.97 0.89
N LEU A 60 -1.89 -2.64 1.87
CA LEU A 60 -2.68 -2.03 2.94
C LEU A 60 -1.93 -2.07 4.27
N TYR A 61 -1.76 -0.93 4.95
CA TYR A 61 -1.13 -0.84 6.26
C TYR A 61 -2.15 -1.10 7.35
N ALA A 62 -2.25 -2.37 7.80
CA ALA A 62 -3.25 -2.79 8.79
C ALA A 62 -2.75 -2.68 10.23
N PHE A 63 -1.48 -3.02 10.51
CA PHE A 63 -0.93 -3.01 11.87
C PHE A 63 0.59 -2.77 11.84
N SER A 64 1.04 -1.64 12.39
CA SER A 64 2.47 -1.33 12.51
C SER A 64 3.08 -1.99 13.76
N THR A 65 4.39 -2.15 13.75
CA THR A 65 5.17 -2.57 14.93
C THR A 65 4.90 -1.67 16.14
N ASP A 66 4.72 -0.35 15.94
CA ASP A 66 4.39 0.58 17.04
C ASP A 66 3.00 0.38 17.63
N ASN A 67 2.07 -0.27 16.91
CA ASN A 67 0.71 -0.48 17.39
C ASN A 67 0.63 -1.47 18.58
N TRP A 68 1.67 -2.25 18.85
CA TRP A 68 1.76 -3.07 20.06
C TRP A 68 1.76 -2.23 21.35
N ARG A 69 2.09 -0.93 21.27
CA ARG A 69 2.05 0.00 22.40
C ARG A 69 0.64 0.48 22.74
N ARG A 70 -0.37 0.15 21.91
CA ARG A 70 -1.77 0.49 22.17
C ARG A 70 -2.32 -0.29 23.37
N PRO A 71 -3.46 0.14 23.96
CA PRO A 71 -4.11 -0.62 25.02
C PRO A 71 -4.32 -2.07 24.61
N LYS A 72 -4.01 -3.01 25.53
CA LYS A 72 -4.08 -4.46 25.25
C LYS A 72 -5.44 -4.91 24.68
N ALA A 73 -6.54 -4.32 25.16
CA ALA A 73 -7.88 -4.62 24.67
C ALA A 73 -8.07 -4.21 23.20
N GLU A 74 -7.52 -3.07 22.77
CA GLU A 74 -7.55 -2.64 21.36
C GLU A 74 -6.73 -3.58 20.49
N VAL A 75 -5.52 -3.95 20.93
CA VAL A 75 -4.66 -4.90 20.21
C VAL A 75 -5.35 -6.24 20.04
N ALA A 76 -5.93 -6.79 21.13
CA ALA A 76 -6.66 -8.06 21.08
C ALA A 76 -7.84 -8.01 20.10
N ALA A 77 -8.60 -6.92 20.10
CA ALA A 77 -9.69 -6.72 19.15
C ALA A 77 -9.20 -6.69 17.69
N LEU A 78 -8.07 -5.99 17.40
CA LEU A 78 -7.48 -5.96 16.07
C LEU A 78 -7.01 -7.34 15.60
N MET A 79 -6.39 -8.14 16.48
CA MET A 79 -5.99 -9.51 16.17
C MET A 79 -7.21 -10.42 15.94
N THR A 80 -8.30 -10.21 16.67
CA THR A 80 -9.58 -10.91 16.45
C THR A 80 -10.17 -10.56 15.08
N LEU A 81 -10.16 -9.29 14.70
CA LEU A 81 -10.62 -8.84 13.38
C LEU A 81 -9.76 -9.41 12.24
N LEU A 82 -8.43 -9.47 12.41
CA LEU A 82 -7.55 -10.11 11.44
C LEU A 82 -7.90 -11.59 11.27
N ARG A 83 -8.09 -12.31 12.37
CA ARG A 83 -8.49 -13.73 12.34
C ARG A 83 -9.84 -13.91 11.64
N PHE A 84 -10.81 -13.05 11.95
CA PHE A 84 -12.13 -13.05 11.31
C PHE A 84 -12.03 -12.81 9.80
N TYR A 85 -11.23 -11.82 9.37
CA TYR A 85 -10.98 -11.52 7.96
C TYR A 85 -10.38 -12.75 7.24
N LEU A 86 -9.31 -13.33 7.78
CA LEU A 86 -8.68 -14.52 7.21
C LEU A 86 -9.62 -15.74 7.13
N ALA A 87 -10.57 -15.86 8.06
CA ALA A 87 -11.52 -16.97 8.03
C ALA A 87 -12.65 -16.77 7.01
N ASN A 88 -13.13 -15.54 6.81
CA ASN A 88 -14.36 -15.27 6.08
C ASN A 88 -14.16 -14.71 4.66
N GLU A 89 -13.03 -14.02 4.41
CA GLU A 89 -12.82 -13.34 3.12
C GLU A 89 -12.07 -14.19 2.09
N VAL A 90 -11.33 -15.22 2.49
CA VAL A 90 -10.48 -16.02 1.58
C VAL A 90 -11.26 -16.55 0.38
N GLN A 91 -12.47 -17.08 0.60
CA GLN A 91 -13.30 -17.59 -0.49
C GLN A 91 -13.71 -16.49 -1.49
N SER A 92 -13.98 -15.28 -0.99
CA SER A 92 -14.27 -14.13 -1.85
C SER A 92 -13.04 -13.69 -2.63
N LEU A 93 -11.86 -13.66 -1.98
CA LEU A 93 -10.60 -13.34 -2.66
C LEU A 93 -10.30 -14.34 -3.79
N VAL A 94 -10.48 -15.65 -3.53
CA VAL A 94 -10.31 -16.71 -4.54
C VAL A 94 -11.26 -16.50 -5.72
N ARG A 95 -12.56 -16.30 -5.47
CA ARG A 95 -13.56 -16.08 -6.54
C ARG A 95 -13.24 -14.85 -7.40
N ASN A 96 -12.69 -13.81 -6.78
CA ASN A 96 -12.35 -12.55 -7.45
C ASN A 96 -10.94 -12.57 -8.09
N GLY A 97 -10.23 -13.70 -8.04
CA GLY A 97 -8.88 -13.83 -8.58
C GLY A 97 -7.83 -12.98 -7.86
N VAL A 98 -8.04 -12.69 -6.57
CA VAL A 98 -7.11 -11.91 -5.74
C VAL A 98 -6.08 -12.85 -5.11
N ARG A 99 -4.78 -12.56 -5.30
CA ARG A 99 -3.68 -13.20 -4.58
C ARG A 99 -3.41 -12.43 -3.30
N LEU A 100 -3.48 -13.07 -2.14
CA LEU A 100 -3.18 -12.47 -0.85
C LEU A 100 -1.75 -12.80 -0.40
N ASN A 101 -1.03 -11.78 0.09
CA ASN A 101 0.17 -11.95 0.90
C ASN A 101 0.09 -11.08 2.15
N VAL A 102 0.52 -11.61 3.29
CA VAL A 102 0.67 -10.84 4.53
C VAL A 102 2.14 -10.59 4.78
N ILE A 103 2.54 -9.33 4.78
CA ILE A 103 3.93 -8.89 5.01
C ILE A 103 4.12 -8.36 6.42
N GLY A 104 5.33 -8.50 6.96
CA GLY A 104 5.69 -8.15 8.33
C GLY A 104 6.04 -9.38 9.17
N ARG A 105 6.16 -9.20 10.47
CA ARG A 105 6.57 -10.25 11.42
C ARG A 105 5.40 -11.17 11.75
N ARG A 106 5.69 -12.47 11.89
CA ARG A 106 4.67 -13.48 12.26
C ARG A 106 4.93 -14.10 13.62
N ASP A 107 6.15 -13.97 14.14
CA ASP A 107 6.62 -14.59 15.38
C ASP A 107 5.97 -14.03 16.65
N ARG A 108 5.45 -12.79 16.58
CA ARG A 108 4.76 -12.11 17.70
C ARG A 108 3.24 -12.19 17.63
N LEU A 109 2.71 -12.72 16.53
CA LEU A 109 1.26 -12.83 16.35
C LEU A 109 0.68 -13.88 17.32
N PRO A 110 -0.54 -13.67 17.85
CA PRO A 110 -1.22 -14.66 18.67
C PRO A 110 -1.32 -16.03 17.98
N GLU A 111 -1.34 -17.08 18.81
CA GLU A 111 -1.40 -18.47 18.35
C GLU A 111 -2.49 -18.68 17.28
N GLY A 112 -2.15 -19.45 16.26
CA GLY A 112 -3.02 -19.81 15.13
C GLY A 112 -3.17 -18.74 14.04
N ILE A 113 -2.81 -17.46 14.28
CA ILE A 113 -2.91 -16.42 13.23
C ILE A 113 -1.88 -16.67 12.14
N ALA A 114 -0.63 -16.97 12.47
CA ALA A 114 0.40 -17.27 11.49
C ALA A 114 0.00 -18.45 10.57
N THR A 115 -0.56 -19.52 11.14
CA THR A 115 -1.08 -20.67 10.38
C THR A 115 -2.27 -20.28 9.48
N ALA A 116 -3.19 -19.44 10.00
CA ALA A 116 -4.32 -18.94 9.20
C ALA A 116 -3.85 -18.08 8.02
N ILE A 117 -2.83 -17.25 8.22
CA ILE A 117 -2.19 -16.46 7.14
C ILE A 117 -1.64 -17.40 6.06
N THR A 118 -0.83 -18.40 6.43
CA THR A 118 -0.24 -19.34 5.46
C THR A 118 -1.31 -20.04 4.64
N ARG A 119 -2.37 -20.54 5.27
CA ARG A 119 -3.50 -21.18 4.57
C ARG A 119 -4.22 -20.23 3.62
N ALA A 120 -4.40 -18.97 4.01
CA ALA A 120 -5.05 -17.97 3.16
C ALA A 120 -4.17 -17.61 1.93
N GLU A 121 -2.86 -17.48 2.13
CA GLU A 121 -1.90 -17.26 1.05
C GLU A 121 -1.88 -18.43 0.07
N GLU A 122 -1.82 -19.68 0.55
CA GLU A 122 -1.87 -20.89 -0.27
C GLU A 122 -3.17 -20.99 -1.07
N ALA A 123 -4.32 -20.75 -0.44
CA ALA A 123 -5.62 -20.81 -1.07
C ALA A 123 -5.78 -19.78 -2.20
N THR A 124 -5.15 -18.61 -2.06
CA THR A 124 -5.25 -17.49 -3.03
C THR A 124 -4.07 -17.42 -4.01
N ALA A 125 -3.09 -18.31 -3.91
CA ALA A 125 -1.81 -18.25 -4.66
C ALA A 125 -1.97 -18.14 -6.19
N ARG A 126 -3.07 -18.67 -6.77
CA ARG A 126 -3.35 -18.64 -8.22
C ARG A 126 -4.05 -17.35 -8.68
N GLY A 127 -4.37 -16.42 -7.78
CA GLY A 127 -4.99 -15.15 -8.12
C GLY A 127 -4.07 -14.29 -9.00
N SER A 128 -4.63 -13.69 -10.05
CA SER A 128 -3.89 -12.87 -11.04
C SER A 128 -4.57 -11.54 -11.36
N THR A 129 -5.77 -11.31 -10.79
CA THR A 129 -6.53 -10.07 -11.01
C THR A 129 -5.95 -8.92 -10.19
N LEU A 130 -5.66 -9.17 -8.92
CA LEU A 130 -5.06 -8.22 -7.98
C LEU A 130 -4.10 -8.94 -7.05
N HIS A 131 -2.94 -8.36 -6.81
CA HIS A 131 -2.05 -8.76 -5.73
C HIS A 131 -2.34 -7.90 -4.50
N LEU A 132 -3.04 -8.46 -3.51
CA LEU A 132 -3.33 -7.81 -2.23
C LEU A 132 -2.25 -8.14 -1.21
N ARG A 133 -1.55 -7.11 -0.74
CA ARG A 133 -0.53 -7.22 0.33
C ARG A 133 -1.06 -6.54 1.59
N ILE A 134 -1.13 -7.25 2.70
CA ILE A 134 -1.58 -6.69 3.99
C ILE A 134 -0.38 -6.64 4.93
N ALA A 135 0.02 -5.43 5.33
CA ALA A 135 1.12 -5.20 6.26
C ALA A 135 0.63 -5.32 7.71
N VAL A 136 1.08 -6.39 8.40
CA VAL A 136 0.73 -6.73 9.78
C VAL A 136 2.00 -6.92 10.59
N ASP A 137 2.08 -6.26 11.74
CA ASP A 137 3.31 -6.18 12.54
C ASP A 137 4.52 -5.77 11.69
N TYR A 138 4.27 -4.73 10.86
CA TYR A 138 5.18 -4.29 9.82
C TYR A 138 5.93 -3.02 10.23
N SER A 139 7.20 -2.98 9.85
CA SER A 139 8.12 -1.85 9.90
C SER A 139 9.02 -1.91 8.66
N ALA A 140 9.05 -0.85 7.86
CA ALA A 140 9.97 -0.78 6.71
C ALA A 140 11.43 -0.75 7.16
N ARG A 141 11.74 -0.11 8.29
CA ARG A 141 13.08 -0.09 8.87
C ARG A 141 13.54 -1.49 9.25
N ASP A 142 12.68 -2.28 9.90
CA ASP A 142 13.00 -3.68 10.24
C ASP A 142 13.18 -4.52 8.98
N ALA A 143 12.37 -4.31 7.94
CA ALA A 143 12.50 -4.99 6.65
C ALA A 143 13.86 -4.68 6.00
N ILE A 144 14.29 -3.41 5.99
CA ILE A 144 15.59 -2.98 5.46
C ILE A 144 16.75 -3.58 6.28
N LEU A 145 16.68 -3.55 7.62
CA LEU A 145 17.71 -4.15 8.50
C LEU A 145 17.83 -5.65 8.27
N ASN A 146 16.70 -6.36 8.16
CA ASN A 146 16.70 -7.80 7.88
C ASN A 146 17.27 -8.11 6.48
N ALA A 147 16.94 -7.28 5.48
CA ALA A 147 17.48 -7.39 4.14
C ALA A 147 18.99 -7.16 4.14
N ALA A 148 19.50 -6.15 4.85
CA ALA A 148 20.92 -5.87 4.98
C ALA A 148 21.68 -7.04 5.62
N ALA A 149 21.13 -7.65 6.67
CA ALA A 149 21.72 -8.82 7.31
C ALA A 149 21.81 -10.03 6.34
N LYS A 150 20.77 -10.25 5.52
CA LYS A 150 20.77 -11.32 4.50
C LYS A 150 21.69 -11.01 3.33
N ALA A 151 21.82 -9.74 2.95
CA ALA A 151 22.66 -9.29 1.85
C ALA A 151 24.15 -9.59 2.09
N ALA A 152 24.61 -9.68 3.34
CA ALA A 152 25.98 -10.04 3.68
C ALA A 152 26.40 -11.44 3.15
N ALA A 153 25.45 -12.33 2.84
CA ALA A 153 25.70 -13.65 2.28
C ALA A 153 25.73 -13.68 0.74
N LEU A 154 25.44 -12.56 0.06
CA LEU A 154 25.43 -12.48 -1.39
C LEU A 154 26.82 -12.19 -1.94
N THR A 155 27.19 -12.84 -3.04
CA THR A 155 28.44 -12.59 -3.76
C THR A 155 28.44 -11.28 -4.54
N SER A 156 27.24 -10.81 -4.94
CA SER A 156 27.03 -9.53 -5.60
C SER A 156 25.71 -8.95 -5.15
N LEU A 157 25.72 -7.68 -4.75
CA LEU A 157 24.54 -6.95 -4.30
C LEU A 157 24.13 -5.91 -5.34
N THR A 158 23.02 -6.15 -6.03
CA THR A 158 22.37 -5.17 -6.90
C THR A 158 21.17 -4.55 -6.19
N ARG A 159 20.63 -3.45 -6.73
CA ARG A 159 19.41 -2.83 -6.22
C ARG A 159 18.23 -3.80 -6.28
N GLU A 160 18.10 -4.55 -7.36
CA GLU A 160 17.03 -5.55 -7.59
C GLU A 160 17.12 -6.68 -6.57
N ALA A 161 18.33 -7.22 -6.34
CA ALA A 161 18.55 -8.26 -5.33
C ALA A 161 18.22 -7.74 -3.92
N PHE A 162 18.61 -6.51 -3.59
CA PHE A 162 18.28 -5.91 -2.30
C PHE A 162 16.78 -5.63 -2.17
N SER A 163 16.12 -5.11 -3.22
CA SER A 163 14.66 -4.93 -3.25
C SER A 163 13.93 -6.24 -2.98
N GLN A 164 14.37 -7.34 -3.59
CA GLN A 164 13.81 -8.67 -3.34
C GLN A 164 13.97 -9.09 -1.87
N LEU A 165 15.11 -8.79 -1.24
CA LEU A 165 15.32 -9.09 0.18
C LEU A 165 14.42 -8.24 1.09
N VAL A 166 14.18 -6.96 0.74
CA VAL A 166 13.30 -6.06 1.51
C VAL A 166 11.85 -6.47 1.37
N THR A 167 11.39 -6.72 0.15
CA THR A 167 9.97 -7.00 -0.14
C THR A 167 9.58 -8.44 0.14
N GLY A 168 10.57 -9.36 0.15
CA GLY A 168 10.37 -10.81 0.21
C GLY A 168 9.86 -11.41 -1.10
N GLU A 169 9.83 -10.63 -2.19
CA GLU A 169 9.26 -11.06 -3.48
C GLU A 169 10.10 -10.57 -4.67
N ALA A 170 10.45 -11.50 -5.56
CA ALA A 170 11.16 -11.17 -6.78
C ALA A 170 10.25 -10.45 -7.79
N GLY A 171 10.77 -9.39 -8.42
CA GLY A 171 10.05 -8.68 -9.48
C GLY A 171 8.87 -7.84 -9.01
N LEU A 172 8.68 -7.64 -7.69
CA LEU A 172 7.69 -6.71 -7.21
C LEU A 172 8.08 -5.29 -7.64
N ARG A 173 7.14 -4.57 -8.24
CA ARG A 173 7.31 -3.18 -8.65
C ARG A 173 7.37 -2.26 -7.43
N ASP A 174 8.12 -1.18 -7.57
CA ASP A 174 8.07 -0.05 -6.64
C ASP A 174 6.65 0.54 -6.57
N VAL A 175 6.37 1.21 -5.47
CA VAL A 175 5.07 1.84 -5.23
C VAL A 175 4.95 3.11 -6.08
N ASP A 176 3.87 3.22 -6.84
CA ASP A 176 3.56 4.39 -7.67
C ASP A 176 2.89 5.51 -6.86
N LEU A 177 1.99 5.14 -5.96
CA LEU A 177 1.19 6.06 -5.16
C LEU A 177 1.01 5.55 -3.73
N ILE A 178 1.28 6.41 -2.73
CA ILE A 178 0.91 6.16 -1.35
C ILE A 178 -0.22 7.10 -0.94
N ILE A 179 -1.34 6.52 -0.52
CA ILE A 179 -2.51 7.26 -0.01
C ILE A 179 -2.52 7.15 1.52
N ARG A 180 -2.73 8.28 2.22
CA ARG A 180 -3.02 8.25 3.64
C ARG A 180 -4.31 8.99 3.93
N THR A 181 -5.22 8.32 4.65
CA THR A 181 -6.51 8.87 5.08
C THR A 181 -6.39 9.62 6.40
N SER A 182 -7.40 10.48 6.70
CA SER A 182 -7.59 11.13 7.99
C SER A 182 -6.66 12.32 8.30
N GLY A 183 -6.12 13.01 7.26
CA GLY A 183 -5.44 14.30 7.37
C GLY A 183 -3.99 14.27 7.84
N GLU A 184 -3.46 13.13 8.25
CA GLU A 184 -2.09 13.01 8.71
C GLU A 184 -1.10 12.93 7.52
N LYS A 185 -0.02 13.72 7.56
CA LYS A 185 0.93 13.89 6.44
C LYS A 185 2.30 13.29 6.78
N ARG A 186 2.35 11.99 7.03
CA ARG A 186 3.59 11.21 7.29
C ARG A 186 3.40 9.76 6.86
N LEU A 187 4.51 9.04 6.60
CA LEU A 187 4.48 7.64 6.16
C LEU A 187 4.43 6.64 7.31
N SER A 188 4.82 7.04 8.51
CA SER A 188 4.82 6.18 9.71
C SER A 188 5.50 4.83 9.50
N ASP A 189 6.70 4.86 8.90
CA ASP A 189 7.51 3.67 8.64
C ASP A 189 6.87 2.66 7.67
N PHE A 190 6.08 3.15 6.69
CA PHE A 190 5.40 2.34 5.69
C PHE A 190 6.10 2.43 4.33
N LEU A 191 6.49 1.30 3.76
CA LEU A 191 7.03 1.11 2.40
C LEU A 191 8.16 2.11 2.04
N LEU A 192 9.13 2.33 2.94
CA LEU A 192 10.16 3.36 2.75
C LEU A 192 11.09 3.06 1.58
N TRP A 193 11.41 1.79 1.34
CA TRP A 193 12.27 1.38 0.23
C TRP A 193 11.50 1.41 -1.09
N GLU A 194 10.37 0.71 -1.15
CA GLU A 194 9.55 0.58 -2.35
C GLU A 194 8.85 1.90 -2.73
N GLY A 195 8.64 2.79 -1.75
CA GLY A 195 7.97 4.06 -1.93
C GLY A 195 8.90 5.25 -2.16
N ALA A 196 10.21 5.03 -2.40
CA ALA A 196 11.19 6.10 -2.53
C ALA A 196 10.86 7.12 -3.63
N TYR A 197 10.16 6.71 -4.68
CA TYR A 197 9.70 7.54 -5.79
C TYR A 197 8.17 7.61 -5.91
N ALA A 198 7.45 7.13 -4.88
CA ALA A 198 5.99 7.17 -4.88
C ALA A 198 5.46 8.61 -4.79
N GLU A 199 4.40 8.89 -5.53
CA GLU A 199 3.59 10.08 -5.28
C GLU A 199 2.84 9.93 -3.96
N LEU A 200 2.65 11.04 -3.24
CA LEU A 200 1.94 11.03 -1.96
C LEU A 200 0.60 11.76 -2.08
N HIS A 201 -0.46 11.10 -1.68
CA HIS A 201 -1.81 11.66 -1.60
C HIS A 201 -2.34 11.61 -0.17
N PHE A 202 -2.64 12.75 0.41
CA PHE A 202 -3.19 12.89 1.75
C PHE A 202 -4.63 13.39 1.66
N THR A 203 -5.57 12.67 2.30
CA THR A 203 -6.99 13.06 2.32
C THR A 203 -7.52 13.20 3.74
N GLU A 204 -8.41 14.15 3.97
CA GLU A 204 -9.12 14.34 5.24
C GLU A 204 -10.18 13.23 5.50
N ARG A 205 -10.58 12.49 4.46
CA ARG A 205 -11.47 11.35 4.58
C ARG A 205 -10.93 10.35 5.60
N MET A 206 -11.75 9.88 6.52
CA MET A 206 -11.39 8.79 7.44
C MET A 206 -11.56 7.45 6.75
N TRP A 207 -10.70 6.49 7.07
CA TRP A 207 -10.69 5.19 6.38
C TRP A 207 -12.06 4.50 6.28
N PRO A 208 -12.93 4.42 7.33
CA PRO A 208 -14.25 3.79 7.20
C PRO A 208 -15.16 4.42 6.14
N GLU A 209 -14.92 5.67 5.78
CA GLU A 209 -15.69 6.42 4.77
C GLU A 209 -15.01 6.48 3.40
N PHE A 210 -13.77 6.02 3.31
CA PHE A 210 -13.01 6.00 2.07
C PHE A 210 -13.59 4.93 1.13
N ASP A 211 -13.92 5.32 -0.09
CA ASP A 211 -14.58 4.46 -1.05
C ASP A 211 -13.93 4.48 -2.44
N ALA A 212 -14.57 3.82 -3.40
CA ALA A 212 -14.08 3.72 -4.78
C ALA A 212 -13.97 5.08 -5.48
N SER A 213 -14.81 6.06 -5.12
CA SER A 213 -14.76 7.40 -5.70
C SER A 213 -13.59 8.22 -5.14
N ASP A 214 -13.29 8.06 -3.84
CA ASP A 214 -12.11 8.66 -3.23
C ASP A 214 -10.82 8.07 -3.84
N LEU A 215 -10.79 6.75 -4.08
CA LEU A 215 -9.67 6.08 -4.75
C LEU A 215 -9.50 6.62 -6.18
N ALA A 216 -10.59 6.75 -6.95
CA ALA A 216 -10.56 7.32 -8.29
C ALA A 216 -10.04 8.76 -8.30
N ALA A 217 -10.45 9.58 -7.32
CA ALA A 217 -9.96 10.96 -7.19
C ALA A 217 -8.45 11.01 -6.89
N ALA A 218 -7.95 10.12 -6.03
CA ALA A 218 -6.52 10.02 -5.75
C ALA A 218 -5.72 9.60 -7.00
N LEU A 219 -6.22 8.64 -7.77
CA LEU A 219 -5.61 8.21 -9.04
C LEU A 219 -5.68 9.30 -10.11
N ALA A 220 -6.78 10.03 -10.23
CA ALA A 220 -6.87 11.18 -11.15
C ALA A 220 -5.84 12.26 -10.81
N SER A 221 -5.66 12.56 -9.52
CA SER A 221 -4.62 13.48 -9.05
C SER A 221 -3.20 12.97 -9.39
N PHE A 222 -2.96 11.68 -9.27
CA PHE A 222 -1.71 11.03 -9.62
C PHE A 222 -1.42 11.14 -11.12
N HIS A 223 -2.39 10.80 -11.98
CA HIS A 223 -2.23 10.87 -13.44
C HIS A 223 -2.11 12.30 -13.98
N GLY A 224 -2.68 13.27 -13.28
CA GLY A 224 -2.58 14.68 -13.66
C GLY A 224 -1.21 15.34 -13.36
N ARG A 225 -0.30 14.64 -12.67
CA ARG A 225 1.03 15.16 -12.35
C ARG A 225 2.07 14.71 -13.37
N GLU A 226 2.90 15.65 -13.84
CA GLU A 226 4.09 15.31 -14.65
C GLU A 226 5.15 14.65 -13.76
N ARG A 227 5.51 13.41 -14.06
CA ARG A 227 6.67 12.73 -13.46
C ARG A 227 7.95 13.16 -14.18
N ARG A 228 8.76 14.01 -13.54
CA ARG A 228 9.99 14.56 -14.12
C ARG A 228 11.23 13.72 -13.90
N PHE A 229 11.25 12.79 -12.96
CA PHE A 229 12.39 11.92 -12.60
C PHE A 229 13.76 12.65 -12.63
N GLY A 230 13.80 13.93 -12.17
CA GLY A 230 15.00 14.77 -12.19
C GLY A 230 15.31 15.43 -13.54
N GLY A 231 14.47 15.27 -14.58
CA GLY A 231 14.63 15.94 -15.86
C GLY A 231 14.21 17.42 -15.79
N LEU A 232 14.98 18.28 -16.50
CA LEU A 232 14.61 19.69 -16.70
C LEU A 232 13.62 19.80 -17.87
N GLN A 233 12.62 20.68 -17.77
CA GLN A 233 11.86 21.10 -18.96
C GLN A 233 12.81 21.79 -19.94
N ALA A 234 12.74 21.41 -21.21
CA ALA A 234 13.32 22.24 -22.26
C ALA A 234 12.63 23.62 -22.20
N ILE A 235 13.36 24.65 -21.79
CA ILE A 235 12.90 26.02 -21.87
C ILE A 235 12.82 26.31 -23.38
N MET A 236 11.59 26.36 -23.93
CA MET A 236 11.39 26.91 -25.27
C MET A 236 11.90 28.35 -25.22
N PRO A 237 12.84 28.73 -26.10
CA PRO A 237 13.25 30.14 -26.16
C PRO A 237 12.01 30.99 -26.44
N GLU A 238 11.76 32.01 -25.63
CA GLU A 238 10.79 33.07 -25.97
C GLU A 238 11.18 33.63 -27.31
N GLU A 239 10.28 33.61 -28.29
CA GLU A 239 10.45 34.33 -29.54
C GLU A 239 10.60 35.83 -29.19
N VAL A 240 11.83 36.34 -29.32
CA VAL A 240 12.10 37.76 -29.20
C VAL A 240 11.39 38.42 -30.36
N PRO A 241 10.43 39.34 -30.12
CA PRO A 241 9.79 40.08 -31.24
C PRO A 241 10.85 40.82 -32.04
N SER A 242 10.92 40.56 -33.33
CA SER A 242 11.79 41.29 -34.21
C SER A 242 11.41 42.77 -34.22
N LEU A 243 12.25 43.63 -33.66
CA LEU A 243 12.16 45.07 -33.80
C LEU A 243 12.38 45.41 -35.29
N SER A 244 11.30 45.64 -36.01
CA SER A 244 11.31 46.26 -37.32
C SER A 244 11.92 47.66 -37.19
N ARG A 245 13.07 47.85 -37.80
CA ARG A 245 13.68 49.16 -37.96
C ARG A 245 12.80 49.98 -38.92
N VAL A 246 12.35 51.12 -38.42
CA VAL A 246 11.85 52.26 -39.26
C VAL A 246 13.03 53.05 -39.75
#